data_c108e41fb539a0fbe4cdcb9956106da0
#
_entry.id   c108e41fb539a0fbe4cdcb9956106da0
#
_cell.length_a   1.000
_cell.length_b   1.000
_cell.length_c   1.000
_cell.angle_alpha   90.00
_cell.angle_beta   90.00
_cell.angle_gamma   90.00
#
_symmetry.space_group_name_H-M   'P 1'
#
loop_
_entity.id
_entity.type
_entity.pdbx_description
1 polymer ?
#
loop_
_entity_poly.entity_id
_entity_poly.type
_entity_poly.pdbx_seq_one_letter_code
_entity_poly.pdbx_strand_id
1 'polypeptide(L)'
;MKKNFVKPRWLFTMLLFVTTMIMPTMMLAESITPKRPKGDGKTEPYQISSREELYWFARLVNGTLPGGEKNVSANAILMNDITVNEGVLDAVNKGQVSDFIEWEPIGTSNIDDNAYSGTFDGNKHTISGLYFNKPNSYSVGLFGYIGANGKISNVGVSDSYFNLTAEGGGVCGSNYGELQNCSNSSTVIGTQIWAK
;
A
#
# COMPACT_ATOMS: atom_id res chain seq x y z
N MET A 1 35.02 -48.41 70.63
CA MET A 1 34.49 -47.09 70.25
C MET A 1 34.51 -46.92 68.71
N LYS A 2 33.37 -47.06 68.06
CA LYS A 2 33.28 -46.89 66.56
C LYS A 2 32.69 -45.50 66.35
N LYS A 3 33.41 -44.60 65.70
CA LYS A 3 32.96 -43.29 65.29
C LYS A 3 32.21 -43.40 63.97
N ASN A 4 30.90 -43.12 63.99
CA ASN A 4 30.12 -43.02 62.82
C ASN A 4 30.35 -41.69 62.09
N PHE A 5 30.93 -41.69 60.88
CA PHE A 5 31.04 -40.53 60.05
C PHE A 5 29.74 -40.37 59.27
N VAL A 6 28.99 -39.31 59.57
CA VAL A 6 27.84 -38.88 58.74
C VAL A 6 28.39 -38.08 57.62
N LYS A 7 28.16 -38.58 56.35
CA LYS A 7 28.49 -37.84 55.12
C LYS A 7 27.39 -36.80 54.88
N PRO A 8 27.71 -35.52 54.65
CA PRO A 8 26.71 -34.56 54.23
C PRO A 8 26.30 -34.83 52.78
N ARG A 9 25.02 -35.10 52.59
CA ARG A 9 24.41 -35.17 51.24
C ARG A 9 24.30 -33.75 50.71
N TRP A 10 25.18 -33.37 49.79
CA TRP A 10 25.03 -32.17 49.00
C TRP A 10 23.89 -32.37 48.02
N LEU A 11 22.76 -31.74 48.28
CA LEU A 11 21.70 -31.56 47.28
C LEU A 11 22.22 -30.58 46.24
N PHE A 12 22.62 -31.09 45.08
CA PHE A 12 22.78 -30.28 43.88
C PHE A 12 21.38 -29.92 43.37
N THR A 13 20.85 -28.79 43.78
CA THR A 13 19.72 -28.15 43.11
C THR A 13 20.26 -27.55 41.82
N MET A 14 20.13 -28.29 40.76
CA MET A 14 20.40 -27.80 39.40
C MET A 14 19.24 -26.85 39.01
N LEU A 15 19.46 -25.55 39.22
CA LEU A 15 18.57 -24.51 38.77
C LEU A 15 18.66 -24.43 37.25
N LEU A 16 17.71 -25.09 36.58
CA LEU A 16 17.58 -25.04 35.13
C LEU A 16 17.09 -23.65 34.74
N PHE A 17 18.01 -22.74 34.42
CA PHE A 17 17.69 -21.49 33.76
C PHE A 17 17.22 -21.81 32.33
N VAL A 18 15.91 -21.97 32.15
CA VAL A 18 15.30 -21.91 30.81
C VAL A 18 15.32 -20.44 30.39
N THR A 19 16.41 -20.01 29.79
CA THR A 19 16.42 -18.78 29.01
C THR A 19 15.55 -19.03 27.78
N THR A 20 14.29 -18.63 27.85
CA THR A 20 13.47 -18.47 26.67
C THR A 20 14.13 -17.40 25.82
N MET A 21 14.92 -17.83 24.88
CA MET A 21 15.45 -16.98 23.81
C MET A 21 14.23 -16.51 23.02
N ILE A 22 13.71 -15.34 23.38
CA ILE A 22 12.73 -14.64 22.52
C ILE A 22 13.54 -14.26 21.28
N MET A 23 13.57 -15.16 20.30
CA MET A 23 14.02 -14.78 18.96
C MET A 23 13.05 -13.69 18.50
N PRO A 24 13.54 -12.50 18.11
CA PRO A 24 12.68 -11.57 17.41
C PRO A 24 12.17 -12.35 16.18
N THR A 25 10.88 -12.62 16.13
CA THR A 25 10.24 -13.06 14.91
C THR A 25 10.51 -11.94 13.92
N MET A 26 11.41 -12.18 12.95
CA MET A 26 11.48 -11.32 11.78
C MET A 26 10.08 -11.42 11.15
N MET A 27 9.24 -10.44 11.44
CA MET A 27 8.02 -10.27 10.68
C MET A 27 8.48 -9.97 9.25
N LEU A 28 8.30 -10.94 8.37
CA LEU A 28 8.42 -10.71 6.94
C LEU A 28 7.36 -9.65 6.61
N ALA A 29 7.78 -8.57 5.94
CA ALA A 29 6.84 -7.57 5.44
C ALA A 29 5.69 -8.30 4.73
N GLU A 30 4.45 -7.98 5.08
CA GLU A 30 3.28 -8.63 4.50
C GLU A 30 3.29 -8.38 2.99
N SER A 31 3.47 -9.42 2.20
CA SER A 31 3.41 -9.34 0.75
C SER A 31 1.97 -9.56 0.30
N ILE A 32 1.42 -8.59 -0.44
CA ILE A 32 0.08 -8.73 -0.98
C ILE A 32 0.09 -9.67 -2.20
N THR A 33 -0.79 -10.66 -2.19
CA THR A 33 -1.03 -11.52 -3.34
C THR A 33 -2.22 -10.96 -4.13
N PRO A 34 -1.99 -10.37 -5.34
CA PRO A 34 -3.07 -9.79 -6.11
C PRO A 34 -4.11 -10.82 -6.52
N LYS A 35 -5.38 -10.44 -6.44
CA LYS A 35 -6.52 -11.26 -6.81
C LYS A 35 -7.36 -10.55 -7.87
N ARG A 36 -7.66 -11.24 -8.98
CA ARG A 36 -8.49 -10.67 -10.05
C ARG A 36 -9.92 -10.41 -9.55
N PRO A 37 -10.43 -9.15 -9.69
CA PRO A 37 -11.81 -8.83 -9.38
C PRO A 37 -12.78 -9.39 -10.43
N LYS A 38 -14.07 -9.38 -10.12
CA LYS A 38 -15.13 -9.66 -11.10
C LYS A 38 -15.18 -8.55 -12.16
N GLY A 39 -15.67 -8.89 -13.35
CA GLY A 39 -15.76 -7.97 -14.48
C GLY A 39 -14.72 -8.27 -15.55
N ASP A 40 -14.82 -7.55 -16.66
CA ASP A 40 -13.89 -7.64 -17.80
C ASP A 40 -13.13 -6.31 -18.05
N GLY A 41 -13.49 -5.27 -17.30
CA GLY A 41 -12.90 -3.93 -17.43
C GLY A 41 -13.27 -3.19 -18.71
N LYS A 42 -14.20 -3.72 -19.50
CA LYS A 42 -14.64 -3.16 -20.78
C LYS A 42 -16.16 -2.97 -20.84
N THR A 43 -16.91 -4.07 -20.88
CA THR A 43 -18.38 -4.05 -20.86
C THR A 43 -18.91 -4.05 -19.43
N GLU A 44 -18.23 -4.75 -18.53
CA GLU A 44 -18.48 -4.76 -17.11
C GLU A 44 -17.23 -4.25 -16.37
N PRO A 45 -17.32 -3.13 -15.64
CA PRO A 45 -16.18 -2.62 -14.87
C PRO A 45 -15.67 -3.69 -13.89
N TYR A 46 -14.36 -3.71 -13.62
CA TYR A 46 -13.82 -4.52 -12.55
C TYR A 46 -14.37 -4.08 -11.21
N GLN A 47 -15.00 -5.01 -10.46
CA GLN A 47 -15.63 -4.76 -9.16
C GLN A 47 -14.60 -4.97 -8.05
N ILE A 48 -14.03 -3.89 -7.56
CA ILE A 48 -12.94 -3.92 -6.57
C ILE A 48 -13.55 -3.87 -5.17
N SER A 49 -13.35 -4.93 -4.39
CA SER A 49 -13.93 -5.12 -3.06
C SER A 49 -12.88 -5.28 -1.96
N SER A 50 -11.61 -5.43 -2.31
CA SER A 50 -10.53 -5.68 -1.35
C SER A 50 -9.20 -5.07 -1.79
N ARG A 51 -8.23 -4.99 -0.87
CA ARG A 51 -6.88 -4.50 -1.18
C ARG A 51 -6.16 -5.39 -2.20
N GLU A 52 -6.38 -6.70 -2.17
CA GLU A 52 -5.78 -7.64 -3.12
C GLU A 52 -6.30 -7.38 -4.55
N GLU A 53 -7.59 -7.04 -4.67
CA GLU A 53 -8.22 -6.70 -5.96
C GLU A 53 -7.77 -5.31 -6.44
N LEU A 54 -7.57 -4.36 -5.52
CA LEU A 54 -7.03 -3.03 -5.84
C LEU A 54 -5.59 -3.12 -6.37
N TYR A 55 -4.72 -3.93 -5.74
CA TYR A 55 -3.36 -4.17 -6.24
C TYR A 55 -3.35 -4.93 -7.57
N TRP A 56 -4.26 -5.88 -7.75
CA TRP A 56 -4.38 -6.54 -9.04
C TRP A 56 -4.72 -5.54 -10.14
N PHE A 57 -5.67 -4.63 -9.88
CA PHE A 57 -6.05 -3.60 -10.84
C PHE A 57 -4.89 -2.63 -11.14
N ALA A 58 -4.17 -2.18 -10.12
CA ALA A 58 -2.98 -1.34 -10.30
C ALA A 58 -1.95 -2.04 -11.18
N ARG A 59 -1.68 -3.32 -10.93
CA ARG A 59 -0.72 -4.11 -11.73
C ARG A 59 -1.20 -4.40 -13.14
N LEU A 60 -2.51 -4.59 -13.36
CA LEU A 60 -3.08 -4.69 -14.71
C LEU A 60 -2.81 -3.41 -15.52
N VAL A 61 -3.12 -2.24 -14.94
CA VAL A 61 -2.90 -0.96 -15.61
C VAL A 61 -1.42 -0.73 -15.88
N ASN A 62 -0.56 -1.04 -14.91
CA ASN A 62 0.89 -0.85 -15.01
C ASN A 62 1.63 -1.91 -15.85
N GLY A 63 0.96 -3.03 -16.23
CA GLY A 63 1.58 -4.13 -16.96
C GLY A 63 2.55 -4.96 -16.12
N THR A 64 2.38 -4.99 -14.80
CA THR A 64 3.26 -5.69 -13.85
C THR A 64 2.65 -6.99 -13.30
N LEU A 65 1.52 -7.42 -13.84
CA LEU A 65 0.95 -8.74 -13.53
C LEU A 65 1.86 -9.88 -14.01
N PRO A 66 1.91 -11.02 -13.30
CA PRO A 66 2.52 -12.22 -13.82
C PRO A 66 1.89 -12.59 -15.17
N GLY A 67 2.71 -12.70 -16.22
CA GLY A 67 2.25 -12.92 -17.59
C GLY A 67 2.22 -11.67 -18.46
N GLY A 68 2.44 -10.47 -17.89
CA GLY A 68 2.63 -9.23 -18.64
C GLY A 68 1.33 -8.64 -19.22
N GLU A 69 0.14 -9.07 -18.72
CA GLU A 69 -1.13 -8.46 -19.13
C GLU A 69 -1.14 -6.98 -18.73
N LYS A 70 -1.53 -6.11 -19.68
CA LYS A 70 -1.61 -4.67 -19.48
C LYS A 70 -2.88 -4.11 -20.10
N ASN A 71 -3.60 -3.26 -19.34
CA ASN A 71 -4.75 -2.54 -19.84
C ASN A 71 -4.90 -1.18 -19.14
N VAL A 72 -4.35 -0.13 -19.75
CA VAL A 72 -4.43 1.24 -19.24
C VAL A 72 -5.84 1.84 -19.33
N SER A 73 -6.72 1.25 -20.15
CA SER A 73 -8.09 1.72 -20.37
C SER A 73 -9.14 0.86 -19.64
N ALA A 74 -8.70 0.00 -18.73
CA ALA A 74 -9.60 -0.83 -17.94
C ALA A 74 -10.54 0.02 -17.07
N ASN A 75 -11.84 -0.29 -17.10
CA ASN A 75 -12.82 0.35 -16.24
C ASN A 75 -12.94 -0.39 -14.91
N ALA A 76 -13.14 0.35 -13.83
CA ALA A 76 -13.33 -0.21 -12.48
C ALA A 76 -14.34 0.58 -11.65
N ILE A 77 -14.90 -0.12 -10.65
CA ILE A 77 -15.80 0.45 -9.65
C ILE A 77 -15.46 -0.12 -8.27
N LEU A 78 -15.41 0.73 -7.24
CA LEU A 78 -15.30 0.27 -5.86
C LEU A 78 -16.64 -0.26 -5.36
N MET A 79 -16.59 -1.36 -4.64
CA MET A 79 -17.76 -2.00 -4.05
C MET A 79 -17.83 -1.82 -2.54
N ASN A 80 -16.71 -1.46 -1.90
CA ASN A 80 -16.58 -1.21 -0.46
C ASN A 80 -15.52 -0.16 -0.21
N ASP A 81 -15.50 0.37 1.01
CA ASP A 81 -14.30 1.04 1.53
C ASP A 81 -13.16 0.02 1.63
N ILE A 82 -11.94 0.46 1.31
CA ILE A 82 -10.75 -0.40 1.29
C ILE A 82 -9.67 0.19 2.19
N THR A 83 -9.25 -0.59 3.18
CA THR A 83 -8.06 -0.26 3.97
C THR A 83 -6.88 -1.12 3.51
N VAL A 84 -5.80 -0.46 3.08
CA VAL A 84 -4.57 -1.14 2.64
C VAL A 84 -3.67 -1.44 3.84
N ASN A 85 -3.38 -0.43 4.63
CA ASN A 85 -2.67 -0.54 5.90
C ASN A 85 -3.44 0.24 6.97
N GLU A 86 -3.43 -0.27 8.19
CA GLU A 86 -4.06 0.41 9.33
C GLU A 86 -3.12 1.44 9.96
N GLY A 87 -3.66 2.62 10.30
CA GLY A 87 -2.99 3.63 11.11
C GLY A 87 -1.69 4.20 10.53
N VAL A 88 -1.63 4.40 9.22
CA VAL A 88 -0.42 4.88 8.53
C VAL A 88 0.04 6.23 9.07
N LEU A 89 -0.86 7.22 9.18
CA LEU A 89 -0.47 8.56 9.63
C LEU A 89 -0.06 8.58 11.10
N ASP A 90 -0.70 7.79 11.95
CA ASP A 90 -0.32 7.68 13.36
C ASP A 90 1.09 7.08 13.51
N ALA A 91 1.41 6.02 12.78
CA ALA A 91 2.73 5.40 12.78
C ALA A 91 3.81 6.34 12.22
N VAL A 92 3.54 7.03 11.12
CA VAL A 92 4.46 8.02 10.54
C VAL A 92 4.75 9.15 11.53
N ASN A 93 3.72 9.72 12.17
CA ASN A 93 3.87 10.79 13.15
C ASN A 93 4.66 10.37 14.40
N LYS A 94 4.62 9.10 14.76
CA LYS A 94 5.39 8.52 15.86
C LYS A 94 6.79 8.06 15.45
N GLY A 95 7.15 8.12 14.17
CA GLY A 95 8.40 7.58 13.65
C GLY A 95 8.50 6.05 13.74
N GLN A 96 7.36 5.37 13.81
CA GLN A 96 7.23 3.91 13.98
C GLN A 96 6.78 3.25 12.67
N VAL A 97 7.44 3.59 11.58
CA VAL A 97 7.12 3.05 10.26
C VAL A 97 7.84 1.73 10.08
N SER A 98 7.12 0.62 10.15
CA SER A 98 7.61 -0.72 9.80
C SER A 98 6.48 -1.53 9.18
N ASP A 99 6.82 -2.39 8.24
CA ASP A 99 5.97 -3.46 7.72
C ASP A 99 4.71 -3.03 6.95
N PHE A 100 4.59 -1.76 6.55
CA PHE A 100 3.51 -1.34 5.67
C PHE A 100 3.70 -1.91 4.25
N ILE A 101 2.59 -2.37 3.66
CA ILE A 101 2.53 -2.73 2.25
C ILE A 101 2.69 -1.43 1.45
N GLU A 102 3.75 -1.37 0.62
CA GLU A 102 4.00 -0.20 -0.20
C GLU A 102 2.98 -0.10 -1.33
N TRP A 103 2.45 1.10 -1.54
CA TRP A 103 1.50 1.36 -2.60
C TRP A 103 2.18 1.44 -3.97
N GLU A 104 1.55 0.85 -4.97
CA GLU A 104 1.91 0.96 -6.39
C GLU A 104 0.89 1.90 -7.09
N PRO A 105 1.23 3.18 -7.40
CA PRO A 105 0.30 4.09 -8.06
C PRO A 105 -0.26 3.54 -9.36
N ILE A 106 -1.56 3.76 -9.59
CA ILE A 106 -2.23 3.35 -10.84
C ILE A 106 -1.84 4.32 -11.95
N GLY A 107 -1.24 3.81 -13.04
CA GLY A 107 -0.67 4.64 -14.09
C GLY A 107 0.62 5.33 -13.63
N THR A 108 1.74 5.09 -14.27
CA THR A 108 3.06 5.47 -13.75
C THR A 108 3.77 6.54 -14.55
N SER A 109 3.34 6.82 -15.78
CA SER A 109 4.02 7.74 -16.70
C SER A 109 3.09 8.20 -17.83
N ASN A 110 3.41 9.33 -18.45
CA ASN A 110 2.80 9.79 -19.69
C ASN A 110 3.50 9.23 -20.94
N ILE A 111 4.56 8.45 -20.75
CA ILE A 111 5.37 7.84 -21.81
C ILE A 111 4.95 6.37 -21.95
N ASP A 112 5.04 5.81 -23.14
CA ASP A 112 4.80 4.40 -23.44
C ASP A 112 3.42 3.87 -23.06
N ASP A 113 2.38 4.68 -23.20
CA ASP A 113 1.00 4.32 -22.85
C ASP A 113 0.83 3.80 -21.42
N ASN A 114 1.56 4.39 -20.47
CA ASN A 114 1.47 4.03 -19.05
C ASN A 114 0.53 4.92 -18.24
N ALA A 115 -0.06 5.95 -18.86
CA ALA A 115 -1.07 6.80 -18.23
C ALA A 115 -2.41 6.06 -18.15
N TYR A 116 -3.07 6.10 -16.99
CA TYR A 116 -4.41 5.55 -16.86
C TYR A 116 -5.40 6.32 -17.74
N SER A 117 -6.16 5.62 -18.56
CA SER A 117 -7.05 6.18 -19.57
C SER A 117 -8.45 5.58 -19.55
N GLY A 118 -8.79 4.79 -18.52
CA GLY A 118 -10.11 4.21 -18.30
C GLY A 118 -11.01 5.07 -17.42
N THR A 119 -12.14 4.49 -17.01
CA THR A 119 -13.07 5.07 -16.04
C THR A 119 -12.97 4.35 -14.70
N PHE A 120 -12.71 5.10 -13.63
CA PHE A 120 -12.70 4.58 -12.26
C PHE A 120 -13.76 5.31 -11.45
N ASP A 121 -14.78 4.56 -11.00
CA ASP A 121 -15.82 5.08 -10.13
C ASP A 121 -15.57 4.60 -8.69
N GLY A 122 -15.25 5.50 -7.80
CA GLY A 122 -15.13 5.20 -6.37
C GLY A 122 -16.46 4.87 -5.71
N ASN A 123 -17.60 5.11 -6.38
CA ASN A 123 -18.94 4.79 -5.86
C ASN A 123 -19.19 5.33 -4.45
N LYS A 124 -18.57 6.48 -4.11
CA LYS A 124 -18.55 7.14 -2.81
C LYS A 124 -17.80 6.39 -1.70
N HIS A 125 -17.01 5.40 -2.06
CA HIS A 125 -16.14 4.68 -1.13
C HIS A 125 -14.78 5.38 -0.97
N THR A 126 -14.12 5.03 0.12
CA THR A 126 -12.81 5.56 0.50
C THR A 126 -11.75 4.47 0.46
N ILE A 127 -10.58 4.82 -0.05
CA ILE A 127 -9.37 4.01 0.06
C ILE A 127 -8.49 4.66 1.14
N SER A 128 -8.08 3.87 2.13
CA SER A 128 -7.25 4.34 3.25
C SER A 128 -5.97 3.53 3.41
N GLY A 129 -4.99 4.15 4.07
CA GLY A 129 -3.76 3.46 4.42
C GLY A 129 -2.81 3.19 3.26
N LEU A 130 -2.86 3.99 2.21
CA LEU A 130 -1.85 3.94 1.15
C LEU A 130 -0.53 4.48 1.71
N TYR A 131 0.54 3.69 1.61
CA TYR A 131 1.87 4.08 2.05
C TYR A 131 2.84 4.09 0.87
N PHE A 132 3.44 5.25 0.60
CA PHE A 132 4.43 5.43 -0.45
C PHE A 132 5.58 6.29 0.08
N ASN A 133 6.77 5.72 0.18
CA ASN A 133 7.94 6.40 0.72
C ASN A 133 9.18 6.24 -0.19
N LYS A 134 9.10 6.86 -1.36
CA LYS A 134 10.21 6.89 -2.33
C LYS A 134 10.50 8.34 -2.74
N PRO A 135 11.34 9.07 -1.99
CA PRO A 135 11.56 10.50 -2.20
C PRO A 135 12.18 10.86 -3.56
N ASN A 136 12.57 9.88 -4.37
CA ASN A 136 13.07 10.11 -5.72
C ASN A 136 12.03 9.82 -6.83
N SER A 137 10.77 9.64 -6.44
CA SER A 137 9.69 9.36 -7.38
C SER A 137 8.94 10.62 -7.80
N TYR A 138 8.31 10.55 -8.95
CA TYR A 138 7.48 11.60 -9.54
C TYR A 138 6.08 11.06 -9.78
N SER A 139 5.09 11.95 -9.80
CA SER A 139 3.69 11.64 -10.12
C SER A 139 3.12 10.49 -9.27
N VAL A 140 2.87 10.78 -8.00
CA VAL A 140 2.43 9.79 -6.99
C VAL A 140 1.11 10.20 -6.36
N GLY A 141 0.25 9.22 -6.13
CA GLY A 141 -1.05 9.30 -5.47
C GLY A 141 -1.74 7.95 -5.52
N LEU A 142 -3.05 7.88 -5.33
CA LEU A 142 -3.83 6.69 -5.71
C LEU A 142 -3.58 6.39 -7.19
N PHE A 143 -3.69 7.41 -8.04
CA PHE A 143 -3.23 7.41 -9.42
C PHE A 143 -1.92 8.20 -9.52
N GLY A 144 -0.91 7.63 -10.16
CA GLY A 144 0.31 8.37 -10.48
C GLY A 144 0.06 9.33 -11.63
N TYR A 145 -0.41 8.81 -12.75
CA TYR A 145 -0.64 9.57 -13.97
C TYR A 145 -1.99 9.25 -14.62
N ILE A 146 -2.84 10.26 -14.81
CA ILE A 146 -4.11 10.14 -15.51
C ILE A 146 -3.96 10.79 -16.89
N GLY A 147 -4.17 10.01 -17.94
CA GLY A 147 -4.15 10.47 -19.34
C GLY A 147 -5.43 11.21 -19.74
N ALA A 148 -5.41 11.84 -20.93
CA ALA A 148 -6.48 12.71 -21.40
C ALA A 148 -7.88 12.04 -21.49
N ASN A 149 -7.94 10.72 -21.64
CA ASN A 149 -9.19 9.97 -21.65
C ASN A 149 -9.59 9.38 -20.29
N GLY A 150 -8.72 9.49 -19.29
CA GLY A 150 -8.95 8.97 -17.96
C GLY A 150 -10.02 9.74 -17.21
N LYS A 151 -10.92 9.03 -16.53
CA LYS A 151 -12.01 9.62 -15.73
C LYS A 151 -12.06 8.97 -14.36
N ILE A 152 -11.89 9.78 -13.34
CA ILE A 152 -11.94 9.34 -11.94
C ILE A 152 -13.07 10.08 -11.25
N SER A 153 -13.94 9.36 -10.57
CA SER A 153 -15.04 9.99 -9.86
C SER A 153 -15.35 9.35 -8.52
N ASN A 154 -15.97 10.13 -7.62
CA ASN A 154 -16.60 9.67 -6.40
C ASN A 154 -15.69 8.84 -5.47
N VAL A 155 -14.40 9.11 -5.41
CA VAL A 155 -13.44 8.39 -4.56
C VAL A 155 -12.83 9.31 -3.50
N GLY A 156 -12.75 8.79 -2.27
CA GLY A 156 -11.98 9.40 -1.19
C GLY A 156 -10.63 8.69 -0.99
N VAL A 157 -9.60 9.44 -0.59
CA VAL A 157 -8.33 8.89 -0.09
C VAL A 157 -8.08 9.45 1.29
N SER A 158 -7.80 8.59 2.28
CA SER A 158 -7.61 9.01 3.68
C SER A 158 -6.51 8.20 4.37
N ASP A 159 -6.08 8.64 5.55
CA ASP A 159 -5.07 7.99 6.39
C ASP A 159 -3.88 7.44 5.59
N SER A 160 -3.41 8.20 4.59
CA SER A 160 -2.39 7.76 3.64
C SER A 160 -1.18 8.70 3.67
N TYR A 161 -0.03 8.17 3.32
CA TYR A 161 1.24 8.90 3.34
C TYR A 161 1.97 8.74 2.02
N PHE A 162 2.32 9.87 1.41
CA PHE A 162 3.05 9.93 0.14
C PHE A 162 4.26 10.84 0.29
N ASN A 163 5.47 10.26 0.24
CA ASN A 163 6.73 10.98 0.23
C ASN A 163 7.42 10.77 -1.13
N LEU A 164 7.63 11.87 -1.84
CA LEU A 164 8.06 11.87 -3.24
C LEU A 164 8.91 13.11 -3.55
N THR A 165 9.35 13.28 -4.81
CA THR A 165 10.17 14.43 -5.21
C THR A 165 9.32 15.64 -5.58
N ALA A 166 8.40 15.55 -6.54
CA ALA A 166 7.78 16.74 -7.14
C ALA A 166 6.25 16.69 -7.25
N GLU A 167 5.71 15.89 -8.16
CA GLU A 167 4.28 15.90 -8.45
C GLU A 167 3.55 14.86 -7.60
N GLY A 168 2.72 15.33 -6.66
CA GLY A 168 2.02 14.44 -5.75
C GLY A 168 0.67 14.95 -5.31
N GLY A 169 -0.22 14.01 -5.04
CA GLY A 169 -1.54 14.25 -4.48
C GLY A 169 -2.09 12.98 -3.86
N GLY A 170 -3.08 13.08 -2.98
CA GLY A 170 -3.69 11.88 -2.41
C GLY A 170 -4.42 11.07 -3.48
N VAL A 171 -5.20 11.74 -4.34
CA VAL A 171 -5.94 11.08 -5.41
C VAL A 171 -5.08 10.92 -6.67
N CYS A 172 -4.35 11.94 -7.08
CA CYS A 172 -3.58 11.90 -8.32
C CYS A 172 -2.32 12.76 -8.23
N GLY A 173 -1.20 12.26 -8.77
CA GLY A 173 0.03 13.02 -8.94
C GLY A 173 -0.04 13.96 -10.13
N SER A 174 -0.27 13.44 -11.32
CA SER A 174 -0.39 14.24 -12.55
C SER A 174 -1.70 13.93 -13.27
N ASN A 175 -2.53 14.95 -13.49
CA ASN A 175 -3.85 14.79 -14.12
C ASN A 175 -3.96 15.54 -15.43
N TYR A 176 -4.21 14.81 -16.52
CA TYR A 176 -4.57 15.33 -17.85
C TYR A 176 -5.98 14.93 -18.26
N GLY A 177 -6.68 14.16 -17.42
CA GLY A 177 -8.04 13.69 -17.64
C GLY A 177 -9.07 14.44 -16.78
N GLU A 178 -10.07 13.73 -16.31
CA GLU A 178 -11.20 14.26 -15.55
C GLU A 178 -11.21 13.70 -14.14
N LEU A 179 -11.28 14.61 -13.14
CA LEU A 179 -11.50 14.28 -11.72
C LEU A 179 -12.82 14.92 -11.28
N GLN A 180 -13.75 14.14 -10.72
CA GLN A 180 -15.03 14.62 -10.25
C GLN A 180 -15.38 14.03 -8.87
N ASN A 181 -15.84 14.88 -7.94
CA ASN A 181 -16.29 14.44 -6.61
C ASN A 181 -15.26 13.60 -5.86
N CYS A 182 -13.97 13.93 -5.98
CA CYS A 182 -12.89 13.24 -5.28
C CYS A 182 -12.49 14.05 -4.03
N SER A 183 -12.07 13.34 -2.98
CA SER A 183 -11.62 13.96 -1.73
C SER A 183 -10.29 13.35 -1.26
N ASN A 184 -9.51 14.14 -0.54
CA ASN A 184 -8.26 13.71 0.06
C ASN A 184 -8.11 14.25 1.49
N SER A 185 -7.78 13.34 2.42
CA SER A 185 -7.35 13.64 3.79
C SER A 185 -6.09 12.84 4.15
N SER A 186 -5.09 12.92 3.27
CA SER A 186 -3.79 12.24 3.40
C SER A 186 -2.67 13.24 3.59
N THR A 187 -1.48 12.77 4.01
CA THR A 187 -0.26 13.57 4.03
C THR A 187 0.53 13.35 2.75
N VAL A 188 0.86 14.45 2.06
CA VAL A 188 1.68 14.45 0.84
C VAL A 188 2.91 15.34 1.07
N ILE A 189 4.10 14.79 0.92
CA ILE A 189 5.37 15.51 1.09
C ILE A 189 6.14 15.49 -0.22
N GLY A 190 6.31 16.68 -0.82
CA GLY A 190 7.21 16.90 -1.96
C GLY A 190 8.54 17.48 -1.47
N THR A 191 9.66 16.93 -1.91
CA THR A 191 11.01 17.33 -1.46
C THR A 191 11.72 18.26 -2.42
N GLN A 192 11.24 18.47 -3.65
CA GLN A 192 11.85 19.36 -4.64
C GLN A 192 11.25 20.76 -4.56
N ILE A 193 12.12 21.72 -4.25
CA ILE A 193 11.81 23.15 -4.35
C ILE A 193 12.34 23.63 -5.72
N TRP A 194 11.45 24.01 -6.62
CA TRP A 194 11.84 24.72 -7.83
C TRP A 194 12.25 26.15 -7.42
N ALA A 195 13.54 26.42 -7.37
CA ALA A 195 14.03 27.81 -7.26
C ALA A 195 13.61 28.54 -8.54
N LYS A 196 12.77 29.59 -8.40
CA LYS A 196 12.46 30.54 -9.46
C LYS A 196 13.59 31.54 -9.61
#